data_7533c6248c8176bec3bc1e3298ed758b
#
_entry.id   7533c6248c8176bec3bc1e3298ed758b
#
_cell.length_a   1.000
_cell.length_b   1.000
_cell.length_c   1.000
_cell.angle_alpha   90.00
_cell.angle_beta   90.00
_cell.angle_gamma   90.00
#
_symmetry.space_group_name_H-M   'P 1'
#
loop_
_entity.id
_entity.type
_entity.pdbx_description
1 polymer ?
#
loop_
_entity_poly.entity_id
_entity_poly.type
_entity_poly.pdbx_seq_one_letter_code
_entity_poly.pdbx_strand_id
1 'polypeptide(L)'
;MGENVSAILQRKLPPKCGDPDMFTIPCKIENTPIRETMLDLGASTNVMPKTIYTSLNLGPLKETGIIIQRADRTNAYPKGLDEYVLVQVYELVFPTDFYVLDMGDEKSLNLSPILLGRLFLSTVRTK
;
A
#
# COMPACT_ATOMS: atom_id res chain seq x y z
N MET A 1 -18.30 -10.81 17.03
CA MET A 1 -17.86 -10.25 16.23
C MET A 1 -17.46 -10.91 15.08
N GLY A 2 -17.55 -11.54 14.51
CA GLY A 2 -17.31 -12.14 13.33
C GLY A 2 -15.88 -12.15 12.96
N GLU A 3 -15.64 -12.31 11.72
CA GLU A 3 -14.32 -12.37 11.28
C GLU A 3 -13.79 -11.01 11.08
N ASN A 4 -12.54 -10.78 11.16
CA ASN A 4 -12.00 -9.48 10.90
C ASN A 4 -11.93 -9.26 9.38
N VAL A 5 -11.76 -8.03 8.97
CA VAL A 5 -11.79 -7.67 7.57
C VAL A 5 -10.65 -8.32 6.80
N SER A 6 -9.48 -8.48 7.41
CA SER A 6 -8.35 -9.06 6.69
C SER A 6 -8.64 -10.52 6.31
N ALA A 7 -9.34 -11.26 7.18
CA ALA A 7 -9.67 -12.64 6.85
C ALA A 7 -10.66 -12.69 5.69
N ILE A 8 -11.59 -11.74 5.66
CA ILE A 8 -12.55 -11.69 4.58
C ILE A 8 -11.85 -11.36 3.27
N LEU A 9 -10.93 -10.43 3.29
CA LEU A 9 -10.21 -10.08 2.08
C LEU A 9 -9.41 -11.27 1.56
N GLN A 10 -8.75 -11.98 2.44
CA GLN A 10 -7.97 -13.12 2.00
C GLN A 10 -8.83 -14.19 1.35
N ARG A 11 -10.04 -14.36 1.81
CA ARG A 11 -10.89 -15.38 1.23
C ARG A 11 -11.51 -14.93 -0.08
N LYS A 12 -11.71 -13.64 -0.28
CA LYS A 12 -12.35 -13.18 -1.48
C LYS A 12 -11.40 -12.93 -2.64
N LEU A 13 -10.12 -12.77 -2.39
CA LEU A 13 -9.21 -12.37 -3.43
C LEU A 13 -8.25 -13.48 -3.81
N PRO A 14 -8.04 -13.71 -5.07
CA PRO A 14 -7.10 -14.75 -5.48
C PRO A 14 -5.67 -14.27 -5.30
N PRO A 15 -4.75 -15.16 -5.01
CA PRO A 15 -3.35 -14.78 -4.87
C PRO A 15 -2.79 -14.29 -6.19
N LYS A 16 -1.93 -13.26 -6.15
CA LYS A 16 -1.35 -12.76 -7.36
C LYS A 16 -0.15 -13.58 -7.75
N CYS A 17 -0.06 -13.95 -8.98
CA CYS A 17 1.09 -14.73 -9.51
C CYS A 17 1.37 -16.00 -8.72
N GLY A 18 0.38 -16.56 -8.15
CA GLY A 18 0.60 -17.80 -7.43
C GLY A 18 1.21 -17.65 -6.07
N ASP A 19 1.56 -16.46 -5.63
CA ASP A 19 2.15 -16.26 -4.33
C ASP A 19 1.00 -16.15 -3.34
N PRO A 20 0.89 -17.05 -2.37
CA PRO A 20 -0.23 -17.04 -1.44
C PRO A 20 -0.27 -15.84 -0.52
N ASP A 21 0.81 -15.05 -0.44
CA ASP A 21 0.84 -13.89 0.41
C ASP A 21 0.64 -12.58 -0.33
N MET A 22 0.33 -12.62 -1.60
CA MET A 22 0.17 -11.39 -2.37
C MET A 22 -1.16 -11.40 -3.11
N PHE A 23 -1.93 -10.34 -2.96
CA PHE A 23 -3.25 -10.25 -3.56
C PHE A 23 -3.42 -8.89 -4.21
N THR A 24 -4.13 -8.80 -5.30
CA THR A 24 -4.43 -7.52 -5.94
C THR A 24 -5.83 -7.13 -5.50
N ILE A 25 -5.99 -5.92 -4.99
CA ILE A 25 -7.30 -5.48 -4.55
C ILE A 25 -7.63 -4.14 -5.19
N PRO A 26 -8.89 -3.89 -5.50
CA PRO A 26 -9.28 -2.59 -6.01
C PRO A 26 -9.49 -1.67 -4.82
N CYS A 27 -9.02 -0.46 -4.92
CA CYS A 27 -9.24 0.49 -3.84
C CYS A 27 -9.30 1.90 -4.37
N LYS A 28 -9.75 2.83 -3.53
CA LYS A 28 -9.73 4.22 -3.87
C LYS A 28 -8.84 4.90 -2.86
N ILE A 29 -8.01 5.81 -3.32
CA ILE A 29 -7.17 6.58 -2.43
C ILE A 29 -7.62 8.03 -2.56
N GLU A 30 -8.10 8.59 -1.45
CA GLU A 30 -8.66 9.94 -1.45
C GLU A 30 -9.67 10.08 -2.58
N ASN A 31 -10.53 9.10 -2.70
CA ASN A 31 -11.61 9.07 -3.68
C ASN A 31 -11.16 8.84 -5.12
N THR A 32 -9.90 8.55 -5.35
CA THR A 32 -9.42 8.29 -6.70
C THR A 32 -9.26 6.78 -6.87
N PRO A 33 -9.91 6.17 -7.84
CA PRO A 33 -9.79 4.72 -8.03
C PRO A 33 -8.39 4.34 -8.49
N ILE A 34 -7.83 3.33 -7.84
CA ILE A 34 -6.50 2.82 -8.19
C ILE A 34 -6.67 1.39 -8.62
N ARG A 35 -6.31 1.09 -9.88
CA ARG A 35 -6.56 -0.19 -10.36
C ARG A 35 -5.76 -1.26 -9.77
N GLU A 36 -4.49 -1.10 -9.57
CA GLU A 36 -3.70 -2.16 -9.09
C GLU A 36 -3.05 -1.81 -7.78
N THR A 37 -3.66 -2.15 -6.71
CA THR A 37 -3.07 -2.03 -5.38
C THR A 37 -2.80 -3.44 -4.91
N MET A 38 -1.59 -3.67 -4.42
CA MET A 38 -1.22 -5.00 -4.00
C MET A 38 -1.21 -5.12 -2.50
N LEU A 39 -1.88 -6.12 -1.99
CA LEU A 39 -1.86 -6.42 -0.56
C LEU A 39 -0.81 -7.50 -0.38
N ASP A 40 0.27 -7.18 0.36
CA ASP A 40 1.38 -8.10 0.51
C ASP A 40 1.56 -8.40 1.99
N LEU A 41 1.21 -9.61 2.37
CA LEU A 41 1.29 -10.01 3.78
C LEU A 41 2.72 -10.15 4.26
N GLY A 42 3.66 -10.22 3.33
CA GLY A 42 5.07 -10.31 3.70
C GLY A 42 5.73 -8.96 3.91
N ALA A 43 5.06 -7.88 3.52
CA ALA A 43 5.66 -6.56 3.67
C ALA A 43 5.24 -5.97 5.00
N SER A 44 6.15 -5.27 5.67
CA SER A 44 5.83 -4.72 6.96
C SER A 44 5.21 -3.33 6.87
N THR A 45 5.42 -2.62 5.79
CA THR A 45 4.97 -1.24 5.68
C THR A 45 4.15 -1.04 4.42
N ASN A 46 3.41 0.05 4.36
CA ASN A 46 2.67 0.42 3.18
C ASN A 46 3.54 1.37 2.36
N VAL A 47 3.57 1.20 1.07
CA VAL A 47 4.46 1.95 0.20
C VAL A 47 3.68 2.52 -0.98
N MET A 48 3.93 3.75 -1.34
CA MET A 48 3.31 4.40 -2.46
C MET A 48 4.40 4.95 -3.37
N PRO A 49 4.34 4.72 -4.67
CA PRO A 49 5.30 5.33 -5.58
C PRO A 49 5.11 6.84 -5.59
N LYS A 50 6.22 7.59 -5.71
CA LYS A 50 6.15 9.04 -5.71
C LYS A 50 5.29 9.55 -6.85
N THR A 51 5.24 8.85 -7.97
CA THR A 51 4.43 9.27 -9.10
C THR A 51 2.96 9.32 -8.73
N ILE A 52 2.50 8.34 -7.95
CA ILE A 52 1.10 8.32 -7.51
C ILE A 52 0.90 9.43 -6.47
N TYR A 53 1.84 9.57 -5.55
CA TYR A 53 1.74 10.60 -4.51
C TYR A 53 1.58 11.97 -5.17
N THR A 54 2.38 12.24 -6.19
CA THR A 54 2.33 13.51 -6.88
C THR A 54 1.04 13.67 -7.65
N SER A 55 0.60 12.63 -8.34
CA SER A 55 -0.58 12.74 -9.18
C SER A 55 -1.85 12.92 -8.35
N LEU A 56 -1.87 12.41 -7.12
CA LEU A 56 -3.05 12.57 -6.29
C LEU A 56 -2.99 13.85 -5.46
N ASN A 57 -1.89 14.58 -5.58
CA ASN A 57 -1.79 15.85 -4.91
C ASN A 57 -2.00 15.69 -3.40
N LEU A 58 -1.38 14.70 -2.83
CA LEU A 58 -1.53 14.44 -1.40
C LEU A 58 -0.70 15.45 -0.61
N GLY A 59 -0.97 15.57 0.65
CA GLY A 59 -0.37 16.63 1.46
C GLY A 59 1.11 16.50 1.70
N PRO A 60 1.66 17.31 2.57
CA PRO A 60 3.10 17.31 2.80
C PRO A 60 3.58 16.02 3.45
N LEU A 61 4.80 15.65 3.21
CA LEU A 61 5.39 14.45 3.78
C LEU A 61 6.08 14.78 5.08
N LYS A 62 6.02 13.82 6.01
CA LYS A 62 6.68 13.96 7.27
C LYS A 62 8.01 13.29 7.11
N GLU A 63 9.07 13.86 7.66
CA GLU A 63 10.35 13.25 7.55
C GLU A 63 10.42 11.94 8.28
N THR A 64 11.15 11.00 7.78
CA THR A 64 11.29 9.70 8.40
C THR A 64 12.71 9.23 8.23
N GLY A 65 13.22 8.53 9.20
CA GLY A 65 14.55 7.97 9.11
C GLY A 65 14.59 6.51 8.81
N ILE A 66 13.46 5.90 8.49
CA ILE A 66 13.49 4.46 8.30
C ILE A 66 14.02 4.11 6.91
N ILE A 67 14.52 2.91 6.79
CA ILE A 67 15.01 2.37 5.54
C ILE A 67 14.16 1.15 5.24
N ILE A 68 13.69 1.04 4.02
CA ILE A 68 12.87 -0.10 3.61
C ILE A 68 13.72 -1.03 2.78
N GLN A 69 13.75 -2.31 3.16
CA GLN A 69 14.49 -3.28 2.39
C GLN A 69 13.55 -3.90 1.38
N ARG A 70 13.95 -3.90 0.11
CA ARG A 70 13.13 -4.47 -0.92
C ARG A 70 13.33 -5.96 -1.01
N ALA A 71 12.50 -6.62 -1.78
CA ALA A 71 12.58 -8.07 -1.94
C ALA A 71 13.93 -8.52 -2.46
N ASP A 72 14.61 -7.71 -3.28
CA ASP A 72 15.90 -8.09 -3.81
C ASP A 72 17.01 -7.66 -2.85
N ARG A 73 16.64 -7.33 -1.62
CA ARG A 73 17.58 -6.95 -0.59
C ARG A 73 18.25 -5.60 -0.75
N THR A 74 17.88 -4.81 -1.73
CA THR A 74 18.40 -3.46 -1.82
C THR A 74 17.61 -2.58 -0.86
N ASN A 75 18.23 -1.52 -0.40
CA ASN A 75 17.57 -0.60 0.53
C ASN A 75 16.93 0.55 -0.23
N ALA A 76 15.78 0.96 0.22
CA ALA A 76 15.11 2.10 -0.33
C ALA A 76 14.93 3.14 0.77
N TYR A 77 15.13 4.41 0.42
CA TYR A 77 15.05 5.48 1.39
C TYR A 77 13.83 6.32 1.05
N PRO A 78 12.78 6.26 1.86
CA PRO A 78 11.56 6.98 1.54
C PRO A 78 11.76 8.48 1.47
N LYS A 79 10.99 9.13 0.62
CA LYS A 79 11.00 10.58 0.56
C LYS A 79 10.33 11.14 1.79
N GLY A 80 9.50 10.38 2.42
CA GLY A 80 8.82 10.76 3.63
C GLY A 80 7.62 9.90 3.89
N LEU A 81 6.88 10.24 4.91
CA LEU A 81 5.69 9.52 5.33
C LEU A 81 4.47 10.40 5.09
N ASP A 82 3.47 9.86 4.40
CA ASP A 82 2.23 10.57 4.18
C ASP A 82 1.22 9.94 5.12
N GLU A 83 0.78 10.67 6.12
CA GLU A 83 -0.09 10.13 7.14
C GLU A 83 -1.55 10.34 6.86
N TYR A 84 -2.37 9.44 7.35
CA TYR A 84 -3.82 9.56 7.30
C TYR A 84 -4.40 9.68 5.89
N VAL A 85 -3.82 8.96 4.96
CA VAL A 85 -4.36 8.92 3.61
C VAL A 85 -5.57 8.00 3.65
N LEU A 86 -6.69 8.45 3.14
CA LEU A 86 -7.91 7.65 3.20
C LEU A 86 -7.93 6.59 2.10
N VAL A 87 -7.92 5.35 2.49
CA VAL A 87 -7.95 4.22 1.57
C VAL A 87 -9.30 3.55 1.72
N GLN A 88 -10.04 3.45 0.61
CA GLN A 88 -11.32 2.78 0.64
C GLN A 88 -11.21 1.44 -0.06
N VAL A 89 -11.57 0.39 0.65
CA VAL A 89 -11.59 -0.95 0.09
C VAL A 89 -13.02 -1.44 0.25
N TYR A 90 -13.67 -1.73 -0.86
CA TYR A 90 -15.08 -2.06 -0.87
C TYR A 90 -15.84 -0.86 -0.24
N GLU A 91 -16.56 -1.06 0.79
CA GLU A 91 -17.30 0.02 1.40
C GLU A 91 -16.65 0.56 2.64
N LEU A 92 -15.47 0.11 2.97
CA LEU A 92 -14.82 0.52 4.21
C LEU A 92 -13.71 1.51 3.93
N VAL A 93 -13.58 2.52 4.75
CA VAL A 93 -12.55 3.54 4.59
C VAL A 93 -11.61 3.50 5.78
N PHE A 94 -10.32 3.44 5.52
CA PHE A 94 -9.31 3.35 6.57
C PHE A 94 -8.27 4.44 6.42
N PRO A 95 -7.95 5.20 7.48
CA PRO A 95 -6.82 6.12 7.40
C PRO A 95 -5.54 5.31 7.41
N THR A 96 -4.67 5.55 6.48
CA THR A 96 -3.51 4.71 6.25
C THR A 96 -2.27 5.57 6.04
N ASP A 97 -1.16 5.17 6.63
CA ASP A 97 0.08 5.89 6.45
C ASP A 97 0.92 5.20 5.39
N PHE A 98 1.47 5.96 4.48
CA PHE A 98 2.27 5.41 3.40
C PHE A 98 3.66 6.00 3.41
N TYR A 99 4.67 5.17 3.19
CA TYR A 99 6.01 5.65 2.92
C TYR A 99 6.08 5.87 1.41
N VAL A 100 6.52 7.04 0.99
CA VAL A 100 6.55 7.39 -0.42
C VAL A 100 7.96 7.13 -0.96
N LEU A 101 8.06 6.28 -1.96
CA LEU A 101 9.35 5.93 -2.55
C LEU A 101 9.44 6.47 -3.97
N ASP A 102 10.62 7.00 -4.30
CA ASP A 102 10.86 7.45 -5.65
C ASP A 102 11.42 6.25 -6.39
N MET A 103 10.64 5.68 -7.27
CA MET A 103 11.03 4.48 -7.96
C MET A 103 11.97 4.78 -9.13
N GLY A 104 12.36 5.98 -9.25
CA GLY A 104 13.31 6.33 -10.28
C GLY A 104 12.78 6.16 -11.66
N ASP A 105 13.55 5.77 -12.47
CA ASP A 105 13.10 5.68 -13.81
C ASP A 105 12.55 4.43 -14.12
N GLU A 106 12.15 3.80 -13.34
CA GLU A 106 11.61 2.59 -13.54
C GLU A 106 10.70 2.72 -14.56
N LYS A 107 11.02 3.11 -15.50
CA LYS A 107 10.15 3.18 -16.52
C LYS A 107 9.54 2.00 -16.71
N SER A 108 9.91 1.28 -16.21
CA SER A 108 9.34 0.05 -16.39
C SER A 108 8.02 0.37 -16.39
N LEU A 109 7.67 0.79 -17.05
CA LEU A 109 6.42 0.93 -17.24
C LEU A 109 5.61 0.36 -16.34
N ASN A 110 5.97 -0.27 -15.66
CA ASN A 110 5.18 -0.94 -14.90
C ASN A 110 5.15 -0.24 -13.77
N LEU A 111 4.74 0.41 -13.64
CA LEU A 111 4.43 1.04 -12.64
C LEU A 111 4.40 0.23 -11.47
N SER A 112 5.17 0.43 -10.56
CA SER A 112 5.11 -0.21 -9.29
C SER A 112 3.77 0.09 -8.69
N PRO A 113 3.11 -0.89 -8.20
CA PRO A 113 1.80 -0.67 -7.60
C PRO A 113 1.92 -0.07 -6.20
N ILE A 114 0.82 0.41 -5.69
CA ILE A 114 0.74 0.79 -4.31
C ILE A 114 0.75 -0.51 -3.53
N LEU A 115 1.51 -0.55 -2.45
CA LEU A 115 1.63 -1.75 -1.66
C LEU A 115 1.03 -1.55 -0.29
N LEU A 116 0.12 -2.39 0.09
CA LEU A 116 -0.48 -2.37 1.42
C LEU A 116 0.09 -3.57 2.18
N GLY A 117 0.83 -3.30 3.22
CA GLY A 117 1.50 -4.35 3.97
C GLY A 117 0.84 -4.61 5.30
N ARG A 118 1.58 -5.18 6.23
CA ARG A 118 1.02 -5.55 7.52
C ARG A 118 0.57 -4.34 8.32
N LEU A 119 1.14 -3.17 8.04
CA LEU A 119 0.73 -1.97 8.73
C LEU A 119 -0.73 -1.65 8.39
N PHE A 120 -1.14 -1.84 7.13
CA PHE A 120 -2.53 -1.64 6.74
C PHE A 120 -3.41 -2.68 7.42
N LEU A 121 -2.95 -3.93 7.47
CA LEU A 121 -3.74 -4.98 8.09
C LEU A 121 -3.93 -4.71 9.56
N SER A 122 -2.96 -4.11 10.21
CA SER A 122 -3.07 -3.76 11.59
C SER A 122 -4.19 -2.72 11.77
N THR A 123 -4.28 -1.76 10.87
CA THR A 123 -5.34 -0.76 10.92
C THR A 123 -6.70 -1.42 10.72
N VAL A 124 -6.78 -2.34 9.76
CA VAL A 124 -8.02 -3.02 9.49
C VAL A 124 -8.46 -3.83 10.68
N ARG A 125 -7.52 -4.47 11.35
CA ARG A 125 -7.91 -5.30 12.46
C ARG A 125 -8.46 -4.56 13.64
N THR A 126 -8.14 -3.32 13.81
CA THR A 126 -8.64 -2.56 14.93
C THR A 126 -10.00 -1.99 14.64
N LYS A 127 -10.52 -2.20 13.45
CA LYS A 127 -11.85 -1.71 13.14
C LYS A 127 -12.84 -2.88 13.20
#